data_112189d9c8e6f6289592cf9b9c24d83c
#
_entry.id   112189d9c8e6f6289592cf9b9c24d83c
#
_cell.length_a   1.000
_cell.length_b   1.000
_cell.length_c   1.000
_cell.angle_alpha   90.00
_cell.angle_beta   90.00
_cell.angle_gamma   90.00
#
_symmetry.space_group_name_H-M   'P 1'
#
loop_
_entity.id
_entity.type
_entity.pdbx_description
1 polymer ?
#
loop_
_entity_poly.entity_id
_entity_poly.type
_entity_poly.pdbx_seq_one_letter_code
_entity_poly.pdbx_strand_id
1 'polypeptide(L)'
;MPKNKKVPLRKSVVSGDIIDKRNLLRIVKTKDGEIAIDPTGKKNGRGAYIKLDNQEALIAKKKKIFNHSFSMDVPESFYDELISYVDHKVKRRELGLE
;
A
#
# COMPACT_ATOMS: atom_id res chain seq x y z
N MET A 1 7.63 31.99 11.43
CA MET A 1 6.50 31.13 11.38
C MET A 1 6.82 29.79 10.72
N PRO A 2 6.59 28.71 11.43
CA PRO A 2 6.90 27.44 10.83
C PRO A 2 5.99 27.18 9.65
N LYS A 3 6.57 26.66 8.63
CA LYS A 3 5.81 26.24 7.51
C LYS A 3 5.08 24.97 7.85
N ASN A 4 3.81 25.01 7.67
CA ASN A 4 3.04 23.78 7.80
C ASN A 4 3.41 22.90 6.64
N LYS A 5 4.22 21.92 6.91
CA LYS A 5 4.48 20.91 5.91
C LYS A 5 3.20 20.15 5.71
N LYS A 6 2.57 20.39 4.60
CA LYS A 6 1.40 19.61 4.24
C LYS A 6 1.85 18.21 3.95
N VAL A 7 1.33 17.26 4.70
CA VAL A 7 1.58 15.87 4.40
C VAL A 7 0.77 15.53 3.16
N PRO A 8 1.38 14.93 2.15
CA PRO A 8 0.64 14.55 0.97
C PRO A 8 -0.48 13.59 1.31
N LEU A 9 -1.63 13.81 0.69
CA LEU A 9 -2.76 12.90 0.82
C LEU A 9 -2.78 11.97 -0.38
N ARG A 10 -3.19 10.75 -0.15
CA ARG A 10 -3.30 9.75 -1.21
C ARG A 10 -4.58 8.96 -1.00
N LYS A 11 -5.03 8.34 -2.06
CA LYS A 11 -6.29 7.61 -2.04
C LYS A 11 -6.04 6.12 -1.93
N SER A 12 -6.74 5.46 -1.00
CA SER A 12 -6.73 4.01 -0.94
C SER A 12 -7.50 3.45 -2.13
N VAL A 13 -6.89 2.52 -2.87
CA VAL A 13 -7.58 1.87 -4.00
C VAL A 13 -8.60 0.84 -3.52
N VAL A 14 -8.60 0.52 -2.23
CA VAL A 14 -9.57 -0.42 -1.65
C VAL A 14 -10.83 0.32 -1.22
N SER A 15 -10.67 1.31 -0.33
CA SER A 15 -11.83 2.01 0.25
C SER A 15 -12.22 3.28 -0.48
N GLY A 16 -11.29 3.86 -1.23
CA GLY A 16 -11.52 5.16 -1.86
C GLY A 16 -11.26 6.33 -0.95
N ASP A 17 -10.92 6.09 0.30
CA ASP A 17 -10.66 7.17 1.26
C ASP A 17 -9.36 7.87 0.94
N ILE A 18 -9.37 9.19 1.12
CA ILE A 18 -8.19 10.02 0.92
C ILE A 18 -7.65 10.38 2.28
N ILE A 19 -6.46 9.90 2.60
CA ILE A 19 -5.86 10.10 3.90
C ILE A 19 -4.37 10.42 3.77
N ASP A 20 -3.76 10.74 4.90
CA ASP A 20 -2.34 11.01 5.03
C ASP A 20 -1.54 9.81 4.52
N LYS A 21 -0.62 10.04 3.59
CA LYS A 21 0.15 8.95 2.99
C LYS A 21 0.98 8.17 4.00
N ARG A 22 1.24 8.76 5.19
CA ARG A 22 1.97 8.05 6.25
C ARG A 22 1.18 6.89 6.83
N ASN A 23 -0.14 6.91 6.64
CA ASN A 23 -1.01 5.82 7.09
C ASN A 23 -1.38 4.89 5.96
N LEU A 24 -0.69 5.00 4.84
CA LEU A 24 -0.90 4.19 3.66
C LEU A 24 0.38 3.43 3.32
N LEU A 25 0.21 2.35 2.60
CA LEU A 25 1.32 1.56 2.07
C LEU A 25 1.28 1.68 0.55
N ARG A 26 2.42 2.02 -0.03
CA ARG A 26 2.52 2.13 -1.50
C ARG A 26 2.88 0.79 -2.11
N ILE A 27 2.15 0.42 -3.13
CA ILE A 27 2.46 -0.73 -3.97
C ILE A 27 2.87 -0.15 -5.32
N VAL A 28 3.94 -0.65 -5.91
CA VAL A 28 4.48 -0.09 -7.13
C VAL A 28 4.59 -1.13 -8.23
N LYS A 29 4.22 -0.72 -9.44
CA LYS A 29 4.52 -1.49 -10.65
C LYS A 29 5.70 -0.81 -11.31
N THR A 30 6.82 -1.52 -11.40
CA THR A 30 8.04 -0.97 -11.99
C THR A 30 7.93 -0.90 -13.52
N LYS A 31 8.87 -0.20 -14.14
CA LYS A 31 8.91 -0.11 -15.59
C LYS A 31 9.07 -1.47 -16.25
N ASP A 32 9.69 -2.40 -15.52
CA ASP A 32 9.90 -3.76 -16.01
C ASP A 32 8.66 -4.63 -15.86
N GLY A 33 7.59 -4.07 -15.34
CA GLY A 33 6.33 -4.80 -15.19
C GLY A 33 6.28 -5.65 -13.94
N GLU A 34 7.16 -5.41 -12.99
CA GLU A 34 7.15 -6.14 -11.73
C GLU A 34 6.35 -5.39 -10.68
N ILE A 35 5.75 -6.12 -9.76
CA ILE A 35 5.01 -5.52 -8.67
C ILE A 35 5.78 -5.72 -7.37
N ALA A 36 5.78 -4.70 -6.53
CA ALA A 36 6.52 -4.75 -5.26
C ALA A 36 5.86 -3.87 -4.21
N ILE A 37 6.07 -4.24 -2.95
CA ILE A 37 5.73 -3.39 -1.83
C ILE A 37 6.82 -2.34 -1.72
N ASP A 38 6.43 -1.08 -1.59
CA ASP A 38 7.39 0.04 -1.55
C ASP A 38 7.22 0.83 -0.25
N PRO A 39 7.85 0.40 0.83
CA PRO A 39 7.70 1.07 2.13
C PRO A 39 8.25 2.50 2.13
N THR A 40 9.24 2.77 1.30
CA THR A 40 9.86 4.10 1.27
C THR A 40 9.05 5.10 0.47
N GLY A 41 8.20 4.63 -0.44
CA GLY A 41 7.44 5.49 -1.32
C GLY A 41 8.25 6.14 -2.42
N LYS A 42 9.50 5.71 -2.61
CA LYS A 42 10.42 6.37 -3.56
C LYS A 42 10.77 5.54 -4.77
N LYS A 43 10.31 4.31 -4.83
CA LYS A 43 10.65 3.44 -5.94
C LYS A 43 9.99 3.92 -7.22
N ASN A 44 10.78 3.96 -8.31
CA ASN A 44 10.28 4.43 -9.59
C ASN A 44 9.24 3.46 -10.14
N GLY A 45 8.15 4.01 -10.65
CA GLY A 45 7.10 3.23 -11.22
C GLY A 45 5.74 3.82 -10.90
N ARG A 46 4.70 3.09 -11.30
CA ARG A 46 3.35 3.50 -11.04
C ARG A 46 2.92 3.02 -9.66
N GLY A 47 2.41 3.92 -8.85
CA GLY A 47 2.05 3.60 -7.47
C GLY A 47 0.56 3.50 -7.24
N ALA A 48 0.18 2.65 -6.31
CA ALA A 48 -1.18 2.59 -5.79
C ALA A 48 -1.07 2.36 -4.29
N TYR A 49 -2.05 2.83 -3.55
CA TYR A 49 -1.98 2.82 -2.08
C TYR A 49 -3.12 2.05 -1.46
N ILE A 50 -2.84 1.40 -0.35
CA ILE A 50 -3.86 0.85 0.53
C ILE A 50 -3.57 1.32 1.95
N LYS A 51 -4.59 1.28 2.81
CA LYS A 51 -4.38 1.61 4.21
C LYS A 51 -3.55 0.52 4.89
N LEU A 52 -2.79 0.90 5.90
CA LEU A 52 -2.07 -0.06 6.74
C LEU A 52 -3.07 -0.72 7.70
N ASP A 53 -3.88 -1.59 7.14
CA ASP A 53 -5.03 -2.20 7.79
C ASP A 53 -5.17 -3.61 7.25
N ASN A 54 -5.26 -4.58 8.16
CA ASN A 54 -5.39 -5.98 7.78
C ASN A 54 -6.59 -6.24 6.88
N GLN A 55 -7.70 -5.55 7.14
CA GLN A 55 -8.91 -5.69 6.34
C GLN A 55 -8.66 -5.28 4.89
N GLU A 56 -7.97 -4.15 4.70
CA GLU A 56 -7.71 -3.68 3.34
C GLU A 56 -6.81 -4.64 2.58
N ALA A 57 -5.81 -5.21 3.24
CA ALA A 57 -4.95 -6.18 2.58
C ALA A 57 -5.73 -7.42 2.15
N LEU A 58 -6.63 -7.90 3.00
CA LEU A 58 -7.46 -9.05 2.67
C LEU A 58 -8.41 -8.76 1.52
N ILE A 59 -9.02 -7.57 1.52
CA ILE A 59 -9.92 -7.17 0.44
C ILE A 59 -9.15 -7.03 -0.87
N ALA A 60 -7.93 -6.50 -0.80
CA ALA A 60 -7.10 -6.36 -1.99
C ALA A 60 -6.86 -7.71 -2.66
N LYS A 61 -6.58 -8.75 -1.87
CA LYS A 61 -6.42 -10.09 -2.40
C LYS A 61 -7.72 -10.63 -2.95
N LYS A 62 -8.79 -10.52 -2.18
CA LYS A 62 -10.08 -11.07 -2.56
C LYS A 62 -10.58 -10.50 -3.88
N LYS A 63 -10.42 -9.20 -4.06
CA LYS A 63 -10.89 -8.50 -5.25
C LYS A 63 -9.83 -8.37 -6.33
N LYS A 64 -8.62 -8.86 -6.08
CA LYS A 64 -7.50 -8.72 -7.01
C LYS A 64 -7.33 -7.27 -7.44
N ILE A 65 -7.31 -6.40 -6.46
CA ILE A 65 -7.31 -4.95 -6.69
C ILE A 65 -6.16 -4.49 -7.57
N PHE A 66 -4.96 -5.03 -7.36
CA PHE A 66 -3.79 -4.58 -8.11
C PHE A 66 -3.75 -5.15 -9.52
N ASN A 67 -4.44 -6.28 -9.76
CA ASN A 67 -4.60 -6.75 -11.13
C ASN A 67 -5.35 -5.70 -11.95
N HIS A 68 -6.35 -5.07 -11.35
CA HIS A 68 -7.11 -4.01 -12.03
C HIS A 68 -6.34 -2.70 -12.06
N SER A 69 -5.79 -2.29 -10.93
CA SER A 69 -5.11 -0.99 -10.83
C SER A 69 -3.94 -0.87 -11.79
N PHE A 70 -3.21 -1.96 -12.00
CA PHE A 70 -2.01 -1.95 -12.84
C PHE A 70 -2.22 -2.65 -14.16
N SER A 71 -3.41 -3.14 -14.45
CA SER A 71 -3.73 -3.87 -15.68
C SER A 71 -2.69 -4.97 -15.95
N MET A 72 -2.47 -5.82 -14.95
CA MET A 72 -1.48 -6.90 -15.06
C MET A 72 -1.93 -8.10 -14.25
N ASP A 73 -1.32 -9.24 -14.53
CA ASP A 73 -1.51 -10.42 -13.71
C ASP A 73 -0.63 -10.31 -12.48
N VAL A 74 -1.25 -10.23 -11.30
CA VAL A 74 -0.52 -10.19 -10.05
C VAL A 74 -0.58 -11.58 -9.43
N PRO A 75 0.59 -12.19 -9.14
CA PRO A 75 0.59 -13.53 -8.53
C PRO A 75 -0.11 -13.51 -7.17
N GLU A 76 -0.81 -14.59 -6.87
CA GLU A 76 -1.47 -14.70 -5.57
C GLU A 76 -0.46 -14.65 -4.44
N SER A 77 0.75 -15.16 -4.68
CA SER A 77 1.83 -15.10 -3.70
C SER A 77 2.17 -13.67 -3.31
N PHE A 78 2.03 -12.71 -4.23
CA PHE A 78 2.26 -11.31 -3.89
C PHE A 78 1.22 -10.82 -2.89
N TYR A 79 -0.04 -11.16 -3.09
CA TYR A 79 -1.09 -10.77 -2.15
C TYR A 79 -0.86 -11.38 -0.78
N ASP A 80 -0.39 -12.62 -0.74
CA ASP A 80 -0.08 -13.28 0.53
C ASP A 80 1.06 -12.58 1.24
N GLU A 81 2.08 -12.18 0.49
CA GLU A 81 3.19 -11.41 1.02
C GLU A 81 2.71 -10.07 1.56
N LEU A 82 1.81 -9.42 0.84
CA LEU A 82 1.26 -8.13 1.24
C LEU A 82 0.47 -8.26 2.55
N ILE A 83 -0.35 -9.29 2.66
CA ILE A 83 -1.14 -9.54 3.88
C ILE A 83 -0.20 -9.72 5.07
N SER A 84 0.85 -10.52 4.89
CA SER A 84 1.83 -10.77 5.94
C SER A 84 2.56 -9.49 6.34
N TYR A 85 2.97 -8.70 5.35
CA TYR A 85 3.65 -7.45 5.61
C TYR A 85 2.78 -6.48 6.40
N VAL A 86 1.53 -6.31 5.98
CA VAL A 86 0.61 -5.39 6.65
C VAL A 86 0.34 -5.85 8.07
N ASP A 87 0.12 -7.16 8.26
CA ASP A 87 -0.11 -7.70 9.59
C ASP A 87 1.06 -7.42 10.52
N HIS A 88 2.27 -7.60 10.03
CA HIS A 88 3.47 -7.34 10.81
C HIS A 88 3.57 -5.87 11.20
N LYS A 89 3.30 -4.97 10.26
CA LYS A 89 3.38 -3.53 10.54
C LYS A 89 2.30 -3.09 11.52
N VAL A 90 1.10 -3.62 11.38
CA VAL A 90 0.01 -3.29 12.31
C VAL A 90 0.38 -3.73 13.72
N LYS A 91 0.92 -4.93 13.87
CA LYS A 91 1.33 -5.43 15.18
C LYS A 91 2.43 -4.59 15.79
N ARG A 92 3.40 -4.17 14.98
CA ARG A 92 4.48 -3.31 15.50
C ARG A 92 3.92 -1.98 15.99
N ARG A 93 2.96 -1.41 15.30
CA ARG A 93 2.34 -0.15 15.72
C ARG A 93 1.56 -0.33 17.02
N GLU A 94 0.85 -1.45 17.15
CA GLU A 94 0.08 -1.73 18.37
C GLU A 94 0.99 -1.89 19.57
N LEU A 95 2.20 -2.42 19.35
CA LEU A 95 3.17 -2.60 20.42
C LEU A 95 4.02 -1.35 20.67
N GLY A 96 3.78 -0.29 19.92
CA GLY A 96 4.55 0.94 20.08
C GLY A 96 5.97 0.85 19.59
N LEU A 97 6.26 -0.04 18.65
CA LEU A 97 7.60 -0.26 18.14
C LEU A 97 7.93 0.58 16.92
N GLU A 98 7.00 1.43 16.52
CA GLU A 98 7.20 2.30 15.35
C GLU A 98 6.90 3.74 15.66
#